data_7913559a40b7c5ca0b11d1705ac52911
#
_entry.id   7913559a40b7c5ca0b11d1705ac52911
#
_cell.length_a   1.000
_cell.length_b   1.000
_cell.length_c   1.000
_cell.angle_alpha   90.00
_cell.angle_beta   90.00
_cell.angle_gamma   90.00
#
_symmetry.space_group_name_H-M   'P 1'
#
loop_
_entity.id
_entity.type
_entity.pdbx_description
1 polymer ?
#
loop_
_entity_poly.entity_id
_entity_poly.type
_entity_poly.pdbx_seq_one_letter_code
_entity_poly.pdbx_strand_id
1 'polypeptide(L)'
;QHQNIRVVCRQGKKEKTVWEKTTAELKKEVGERTLIRKIDDIRRRGSQMVVSGWIIDYLQENRIKVQDCHGKPVPYEIKQMARPDVCKAYNLTDIKAFGFEVAVARKDLKNQMFTVCFENEITVKETTIDVKKYDFENSPRGRMMQTLSLSRRKENRKIIREKGFSYFVKFVQNQMDVEQDDYETWLKMHQPNAKELKKQRKTKFVYEPKISIVIPLFNTPIRYLDEL
;
A
#
# COMPACT_ATOMS: atom_id res chain seq x y z
N GLN A 1 21.94 -23.83 -20.79
CA GLN A 1 23.16 -23.41 -21.50
C GLN A 1 23.33 -21.90 -21.27
N HIS A 2 24.41 -21.51 -20.59
CA HIS A 2 24.77 -20.11 -20.41
C HIS A 2 25.50 -19.64 -21.66
N GLN A 3 24.80 -18.98 -22.56
CA GLN A 3 25.45 -18.32 -23.70
C GLN A 3 25.81 -16.89 -23.32
N ASN A 4 27.05 -16.48 -23.61
CA ASN A 4 27.47 -15.09 -23.46
C ASN A 4 27.10 -14.32 -24.74
N ILE A 5 26.46 -13.19 -24.57
CA ILE A 5 26.19 -12.24 -25.65
C ILE A 5 27.16 -11.09 -25.50
N ARG A 6 27.90 -10.82 -26.60
CA ARG A 6 28.97 -9.84 -26.61
C ARG A 6 28.77 -8.85 -27.74
N VAL A 7 28.84 -7.57 -27.41
CA VAL A 7 28.86 -6.48 -28.39
C VAL A 7 30.32 -6.05 -28.58
N VAL A 8 30.82 -6.17 -29.79
CA VAL A 8 32.21 -5.89 -30.14
C VAL A 8 32.25 -4.74 -31.14
N CYS A 9 33.05 -3.73 -30.84
CA CYS A 9 33.35 -2.65 -31.79
C CYS A 9 34.63 -3.01 -32.53
N ARG A 10 34.61 -2.97 -33.88
CA ARG A 10 35.76 -3.20 -34.73
C ARG A 10 36.20 -1.91 -35.40
N GLN A 11 37.49 -1.61 -35.29
CA GLN A 11 38.14 -0.54 -36.04
C GLN A 11 39.39 -1.09 -36.72
N GLY A 12 39.26 -1.41 -38.01
CA GLY A 12 40.32 -2.13 -38.76
C GLY A 12 40.53 -3.52 -38.19
N LYS A 13 41.77 -3.84 -37.83
CA LYS A 13 42.13 -5.11 -37.20
C LYS A 13 41.97 -5.16 -35.68
N LYS A 14 41.60 -4.05 -35.05
CA LYS A 14 41.43 -3.98 -33.60
C LYS A 14 39.97 -4.22 -33.23
N GLU A 15 39.76 -5.12 -32.29
CA GLU A 15 38.45 -5.40 -31.67
C GLU A 15 38.48 -4.95 -30.22
N LYS A 16 37.39 -4.34 -29.78
CA LYS A 16 37.15 -3.99 -28.38
C LYS A 16 35.75 -4.44 -27.98
N THR A 17 35.69 -5.29 -26.99
CA THR A 17 34.42 -5.65 -26.37
C THR A 17 33.88 -4.43 -25.62
N VAL A 18 32.71 -3.93 -26.04
CA VAL A 18 32.06 -2.78 -25.45
C VAL A 18 31.11 -3.23 -24.35
N TRP A 19 30.54 -4.41 -24.51
CA TRP A 19 29.57 -4.94 -23.60
C TRP A 19 29.50 -6.47 -23.70
N GLU A 20 29.35 -7.14 -22.55
CA GLU A 20 29.22 -8.59 -22.47
C GLU A 20 28.26 -8.93 -21.30
N LYS A 21 27.27 -9.78 -21.55
CA LYS A 21 26.37 -10.33 -20.53
C LYS A 21 25.98 -11.75 -20.89
N THR A 22 25.71 -12.53 -19.87
CA THR A 22 25.11 -13.85 -20.02
C THR A 22 23.63 -13.72 -20.41
N THR A 23 23.08 -14.74 -21.09
CA THR A 23 21.65 -14.80 -21.41
C THR A 23 20.78 -14.77 -20.15
N ALA A 24 21.27 -15.29 -19.01
CA ALA A 24 20.55 -15.26 -17.74
C ALA A 24 20.46 -13.84 -17.16
N GLU A 25 21.58 -13.09 -17.21
CA GLU A 25 21.61 -11.68 -16.75
C GLU A 25 20.70 -10.79 -17.62
N LEU A 26 20.72 -11.01 -18.94
CA LEU A 26 19.85 -10.30 -19.86
C LEU A 26 18.38 -10.59 -19.62
N LYS A 27 18.01 -11.87 -19.47
CA LYS A 27 16.63 -12.25 -19.15
C LYS A 27 16.16 -11.61 -17.86
N LYS A 28 17.01 -11.56 -16.84
CA LYS A 28 16.70 -10.90 -15.57
C LYS A 28 16.47 -9.41 -15.75
N GLU A 29 17.40 -8.71 -16.41
CA GLU A 29 17.31 -7.26 -16.62
C GLU A 29 16.13 -6.87 -17.49
N VAL A 30 15.87 -7.59 -18.57
CA VAL A 30 14.71 -7.40 -19.43
C VAL A 30 13.43 -7.72 -18.67
N GLY A 31 13.39 -8.81 -17.90
CA GLY A 31 12.26 -9.20 -17.10
C GLY A 31 11.89 -8.18 -16.03
N GLU A 32 12.87 -7.53 -15.39
CA GLU A 32 12.61 -6.46 -14.42
C GLU A 32 11.92 -5.26 -15.05
N ARG A 33 12.18 -4.99 -16.32
CA ARG A 33 11.64 -3.86 -17.09
C ARG A 33 10.33 -4.20 -17.81
N THR A 34 10.12 -5.45 -18.21
CA THR A 34 8.94 -5.88 -18.97
C THR A 34 7.71 -6.12 -18.13
N LEU A 35 7.88 -6.45 -16.85
CA LEU A 35 6.79 -6.69 -15.92
C LEU A 35 6.94 -5.78 -14.69
N ILE A 36 6.12 -4.75 -14.60
CA ILE A 36 6.09 -3.84 -13.45
C ILE A 36 4.81 -4.12 -12.68
N ARG A 37 4.90 -4.23 -11.37
CA ARG A 37 3.76 -4.43 -10.49
C ARG A 37 3.89 -3.66 -9.20
N LYS A 38 2.75 -3.32 -8.61
CA LYS A 38 2.66 -2.78 -7.27
C LYS A 38 1.47 -3.40 -6.55
N ILE A 39 1.67 -3.80 -5.32
CA ILE A 39 0.59 -4.12 -4.39
C ILE A 39 0.20 -2.82 -3.72
N ASP A 40 -1.06 -2.44 -3.85
CA ASP A 40 -1.60 -1.24 -3.22
C ASP A 40 -2.15 -1.53 -1.84
N ASP A 41 -2.82 -2.69 -1.68
CA ASP A 41 -3.48 -3.04 -0.42
C ASP A 41 -3.55 -4.56 -0.21
N ILE A 42 -3.46 -4.97 1.05
CA ILE A 42 -3.74 -6.33 1.52
C ILE A 42 -4.72 -6.20 2.66
N ARG A 43 -5.92 -6.77 2.51
CA ARG A 43 -6.98 -6.67 3.51
C ARG A 43 -7.73 -7.96 3.73
N ARG A 44 -8.42 -8.04 4.84
CA ARG A 44 -9.36 -9.11 5.15
C ARG A 44 -10.77 -8.71 4.72
N ARG A 45 -11.47 -9.59 4.02
CA ARG A 45 -12.89 -9.46 3.68
C ARG A 45 -13.62 -10.73 4.11
N GLY A 46 -14.20 -10.69 5.32
CA GLY A 46 -14.81 -11.87 5.93
C GLY A 46 -13.82 -13.03 6.12
N SER A 47 -14.06 -14.15 5.47
CA SER A 47 -13.19 -15.34 5.50
C SER A 47 -12.12 -15.36 4.40
N GLN A 48 -12.01 -14.31 3.61
CA GLN A 48 -11.04 -14.19 2.51
C GLN A 48 -9.93 -13.22 2.85
N MET A 49 -8.74 -13.47 2.31
CA MET A 49 -7.67 -12.49 2.17
C MET A 49 -7.73 -11.91 0.77
N VAL A 50 -7.71 -10.60 0.68
CA VAL A 50 -7.79 -9.86 -0.59
C VAL A 50 -6.50 -9.09 -0.79
N VAL A 51 -5.89 -9.27 -1.95
CA VAL A 51 -4.69 -8.56 -2.39
C VAL A 51 -5.07 -7.76 -3.62
N SER A 52 -4.87 -6.45 -3.57
CA SER A 52 -5.16 -5.56 -4.68
C SER A 52 -3.94 -4.75 -5.09
N GLY A 53 -3.92 -4.35 -6.35
CA GLY A 53 -2.82 -3.59 -6.91
C GLY A 53 -2.97 -3.42 -8.41
N TRP A 54 -1.85 -3.19 -9.08
CA TRP A 54 -1.82 -3.05 -10.52
C TRP A 54 -0.57 -3.68 -11.14
N ILE A 55 -0.66 -3.98 -12.42
CA ILE A 55 0.39 -4.60 -13.22
C ILE A 55 0.47 -3.90 -14.59
N ILE A 56 1.69 -3.69 -15.05
CA ILE A 56 2.03 -3.32 -16.41
C ILE A 56 2.87 -4.45 -16.98
N ASP A 57 2.41 -5.06 -18.04
CA ASP A 57 3.17 -6.04 -18.77
C ASP A 57 3.38 -5.57 -20.20
N TYR A 58 4.63 -5.26 -20.54
CA TYR A 58 5.00 -4.79 -21.87
C TYR A 58 4.90 -5.88 -22.95
N LEU A 59 4.79 -7.15 -22.54
CA LEU A 59 4.54 -8.27 -23.45
C LEU A 59 3.05 -8.59 -23.59
N GLN A 60 2.18 -7.98 -22.79
CA GLN A 60 0.72 -8.17 -22.77
C GLN A 60 0.26 -9.62 -22.52
N GLU A 61 1.09 -10.42 -21.87
CA GLU A 61 0.87 -11.85 -21.63
C GLU A 61 0.79 -12.22 -20.14
N ASN A 62 0.57 -11.20 -19.29
CA ASN A 62 0.60 -11.41 -17.86
C ASN A 62 -0.41 -12.47 -17.40
N ARG A 63 0.04 -13.36 -16.53
CA ARG A 63 -0.76 -14.34 -15.83
C ARG A 63 -0.58 -14.14 -14.33
N ILE A 64 -1.69 -14.16 -13.61
CA ILE A 64 -1.68 -14.12 -12.16
C ILE A 64 -2.02 -15.51 -11.66
N LYS A 65 -1.18 -16.07 -10.81
CA LYS A 65 -1.38 -17.38 -10.17
C LYS A 65 -1.25 -17.25 -8.67
N VAL A 66 -1.93 -18.10 -7.93
CA VAL A 66 -1.81 -18.19 -6.47
C VAL A 66 -1.35 -19.57 -6.08
N GLN A 67 -0.35 -19.63 -5.21
CA GLN A 67 0.27 -20.86 -4.74
C GLN A 67 0.37 -20.86 -3.21
N ASP A 68 0.35 -22.04 -2.60
CA ASP A 68 0.68 -22.20 -1.19
C ASP A 68 2.22 -22.12 -0.95
N CYS A 69 2.63 -22.25 0.30
CA CYS A 69 4.04 -22.25 0.68
C CYS A 69 4.87 -23.43 0.11
N HIS A 70 4.24 -24.40 -0.54
CA HIS A 70 4.87 -25.54 -1.20
C HIS A 70 4.80 -25.46 -2.72
N GLY A 71 4.35 -24.31 -3.27
CA GLY A 71 4.19 -24.11 -4.71
C GLY A 71 2.96 -24.80 -5.32
N LYS A 72 2.02 -25.31 -4.49
CA LYS A 72 0.79 -25.92 -5.00
C LYS A 72 -0.25 -24.86 -5.31
N PRO A 73 -1.01 -24.98 -6.42
CA PRO A 73 -2.06 -24.04 -6.75
C PRO A 73 -3.11 -23.96 -5.64
N VAL A 74 -3.53 -22.75 -5.33
CA VAL A 74 -4.61 -22.45 -4.38
C VAL A 74 -5.77 -21.84 -5.16
N PRO A 75 -7.03 -22.24 -4.91
CA PRO A 75 -8.20 -21.62 -5.51
C PRO A 75 -8.28 -20.13 -5.16
N TYR A 76 -8.60 -19.29 -6.12
CA TYR A 76 -8.75 -17.85 -5.94
C TYR A 76 -9.78 -17.27 -6.88
N GLU A 77 -10.32 -16.13 -6.52
CA GLU A 77 -11.14 -15.29 -7.37
C GLU A 77 -10.30 -14.09 -7.81
N ILE A 78 -10.45 -13.70 -9.06
CA ILE A 78 -9.75 -12.53 -9.60
C ILE A 78 -10.74 -11.58 -10.26
N LYS A 79 -10.60 -10.28 -9.92
CA LYS A 79 -11.24 -9.19 -10.65
C LYS A 79 -10.16 -8.35 -11.29
N GLN A 80 -10.35 -8.04 -12.57
CA GLN A 80 -9.49 -7.13 -13.30
C GLN A 80 -10.25 -5.84 -13.61
N MET A 81 -9.53 -4.72 -13.57
CA MET A 81 -10.08 -3.41 -13.85
C MET A 81 -9.06 -2.56 -14.61
N ALA A 82 -9.54 -1.65 -15.43
CA ALA A 82 -8.65 -0.70 -16.10
C ALA A 82 -8.07 0.31 -15.09
N ARG A 83 -6.80 0.69 -15.29
CA ARG A 83 -6.08 1.67 -14.47
C ARG A 83 -5.57 2.83 -15.34
N PRO A 84 -6.47 3.72 -15.80
CA PRO A 84 -6.08 4.87 -16.60
C PRO A 84 -5.16 5.83 -15.88
N ASP A 85 -5.24 5.90 -14.55
CA ASP A 85 -4.34 6.65 -13.68
C ASP A 85 -2.90 6.16 -13.80
N VAL A 86 -2.69 4.84 -13.78
CA VAL A 86 -1.38 4.21 -13.95
C VAL A 86 -0.88 4.38 -15.38
N CYS A 87 -1.75 4.19 -16.39
CA CYS A 87 -1.39 4.43 -17.79
C CYS A 87 -0.89 5.85 -18.01
N LYS A 88 -1.55 6.84 -17.44
CA LYS A 88 -1.13 8.25 -17.50
C LYS A 88 0.21 8.48 -16.78
N ALA A 89 0.37 7.91 -15.59
CA ALA A 89 1.60 8.08 -14.80
C ALA A 89 2.85 7.50 -15.47
N TYR A 90 2.68 6.42 -16.25
CA TYR A 90 3.76 5.76 -16.96
C TYR A 90 3.83 6.12 -18.45
N ASN A 91 3.02 7.09 -18.92
CA ASN A 91 2.92 7.53 -20.34
C ASN A 91 2.70 6.36 -21.31
N LEU A 92 1.80 5.43 -20.93
CA LEU A 92 1.49 4.27 -21.77
C LEU A 92 0.48 4.66 -22.84
N THR A 93 0.80 4.42 -24.12
CA THR A 93 -0.08 4.67 -25.27
C THR A 93 -0.78 3.41 -25.74
N ASP A 94 -0.01 2.35 -26.00
CA ASP A 94 -0.50 1.11 -26.61
C ASP A 94 -0.61 -0.05 -25.62
N ILE A 95 -0.03 0.10 -24.44
CA ILE A 95 0.01 -0.89 -23.37
C ILE A 95 -0.96 -0.47 -22.28
N LYS A 96 -1.81 -1.41 -21.86
CA LYS A 96 -2.78 -1.15 -20.79
C LYS A 96 -2.22 -1.59 -19.44
N ALA A 97 -2.32 -0.73 -18.45
CA ALA A 97 -2.17 -1.12 -17.07
C ALA A 97 -3.47 -1.74 -16.55
N PHE A 98 -3.37 -2.88 -15.90
CA PHE A 98 -4.51 -3.57 -15.30
C PHE A 98 -4.41 -3.51 -13.78
N GLY A 99 -5.50 -3.08 -13.15
CA GLY A 99 -5.72 -3.31 -11.73
C GLY A 99 -6.19 -4.74 -11.51
N PHE A 100 -5.82 -5.32 -10.39
CA PHE A 100 -6.28 -6.62 -9.98
C PHE A 100 -6.74 -6.60 -8.51
N GLU A 101 -7.71 -7.43 -8.22
CA GLU A 101 -8.10 -7.83 -6.87
C GLU A 101 -8.15 -9.36 -6.86
N VAL A 102 -7.24 -9.97 -6.10
CA VAL A 102 -7.15 -11.43 -5.90
C VAL A 102 -7.69 -11.75 -4.53
N ALA A 103 -8.73 -12.59 -4.46
CA ALA A 103 -9.33 -13.04 -3.22
C ALA A 103 -9.08 -14.54 -3.01
N VAL A 104 -8.54 -14.89 -1.83
CA VAL A 104 -8.19 -16.26 -1.45
C VAL A 104 -8.91 -16.63 -0.16
N ALA A 105 -9.62 -17.75 -0.15
CA ALA A 105 -10.29 -18.22 1.04
C ALA A 105 -9.29 -18.78 2.07
N ARG A 106 -9.36 -18.33 3.31
CA ARG A 106 -8.40 -18.72 4.36
C ARG A 106 -8.42 -20.23 4.66
N LYS A 107 -9.55 -20.90 4.49
CA LYS A 107 -9.69 -22.35 4.67
C LYS A 107 -8.81 -23.16 3.71
N ASP A 108 -8.47 -22.58 2.55
CA ASP A 108 -7.69 -23.23 1.51
C ASP A 108 -6.18 -23.00 1.69
N LEU A 109 -5.79 -22.19 2.69
CA LEU A 109 -4.41 -21.81 2.95
C LEU A 109 -3.74 -22.76 3.95
N LYS A 110 -2.77 -23.54 3.47
CA LYS A 110 -1.86 -24.29 4.33
C LYS A 110 -0.88 -23.34 5.01
N ASN A 111 -0.64 -23.57 6.31
CA ASN A 111 0.25 -22.75 7.13
C ASN A 111 -0.11 -21.25 7.17
N GLN A 112 -1.31 -20.87 6.68
CA GLN A 112 -1.77 -19.49 6.56
C GLN A 112 -0.79 -18.58 5.79
N MET A 113 -0.17 -19.13 4.76
CA MET A 113 0.70 -18.42 3.84
C MET A 113 0.29 -18.73 2.40
N PHE A 114 0.39 -17.72 1.53
CA PHE A 114 0.22 -17.90 0.09
C PHE A 114 1.08 -16.90 -0.68
N THR A 115 1.38 -17.24 -1.91
CA THR A 115 2.19 -16.41 -2.82
C THR A 115 1.37 -16.09 -4.05
N VAL A 116 1.28 -14.80 -4.37
CA VAL A 116 0.73 -14.33 -5.64
C VAL A 116 1.88 -14.16 -6.62
N CYS A 117 1.83 -14.94 -7.69
CA CYS A 117 2.83 -14.96 -8.75
C CYS A 117 2.29 -14.18 -9.95
N PHE A 118 3.08 -13.25 -10.44
CA PHE A 118 2.85 -12.45 -11.64
C PHE A 118 3.87 -12.91 -12.68
N GLU A 119 3.43 -13.50 -13.75
CA GLU A 119 4.32 -14.09 -14.75
C GLU A 119 4.03 -13.62 -16.16
N ASN A 120 5.06 -13.47 -16.95
CA ASN A 120 5.02 -13.44 -18.40
C ASN A 120 6.06 -14.42 -18.95
N GLU A 121 6.27 -14.49 -20.26
CA GLU A 121 7.22 -15.44 -20.89
C GLU A 121 8.67 -15.29 -20.42
N ILE A 122 9.06 -14.11 -19.94
CA ILE A 122 10.45 -13.79 -19.60
C ILE A 122 10.71 -13.87 -18.10
N THR A 123 9.75 -13.46 -17.28
CA THR A 123 9.96 -13.26 -15.83
C THR A 123 8.78 -13.69 -14.99
N VAL A 124 9.09 -14.05 -13.75
CA VAL A 124 8.11 -14.30 -12.68
C VAL A 124 8.44 -13.37 -11.52
N LYS A 125 7.45 -12.64 -11.05
CA LYS A 125 7.53 -11.80 -9.84
C LYS A 125 6.54 -12.30 -8.80
N GLU A 126 7.03 -12.51 -7.60
CA GLU A 126 6.24 -13.13 -6.53
C GLU A 126 6.03 -12.17 -5.37
N THR A 127 4.90 -12.33 -4.68
CA THR A 127 4.63 -11.68 -3.41
C THR A 127 4.04 -12.69 -2.46
N THR A 128 4.77 -13.00 -1.41
CA THR A 128 4.31 -13.91 -0.36
C THR A 128 3.60 -13.13 0.73
N ILE A 129 2.42 -13.59 1.10
CA ILE A 129 1.57 -13.03 2.15
C ILE A 129 1.51 -14.03 3.31
N ASP A 130 1.95 -13.58 4.48
CA ASP A 130 1.79 -14.29 5.75
C ASP A 130 0.55 -13.75 6.46
N VAL A 131 -0.50 -14.57 6.46
CA VAL A 131 -1.80 -14.20 7.06
C VAL A 131 -1.70 -14.09 8.59
N LYS A 132 -0.86 -14.91 9.25
CA LYS A 132 -0.66 -14.80 10.71
C LYS A 132 -0.01 -13.48 11.08
N LYS A 133 1.02 -13.10 10.32
CA LYS A 133 1.69 -11.81 10.49
C LYS A 133 0.72 -10.67 10.25
N TYR A 134 -0.06 -10.72 9.18
CA TYR A 134 -1.10 -9.73 8.87
C TYR A 134 -2.12 -9.63 10.01
N ASP A 135 -2.68 -10.75 10.47
CA ASP A 135 -3.66 -10.77 11.56
C ASP A 135 -3.04 -10.21 12.87
N PHE A 136 -1.78 -10.55 13.15
CA PHE A 136 -1.09 -10.00 14.32
C PHE A 136 -0.90 -8.50 14.22
N GLU A 137 -0.37 -8.01 13.09
CA GLU A 137 -0.09 -6.58 12.86
C GLU A 137 -1.38 -5.74 12.92
N ASN A 138 -2.50 -6.30 12.46
CA ASN A 138 -3.82 -5.64 12.49
C ASN A 138 -4.62 -5.93 13.77
N SER A 139 -4.09 -6.74 14.69
CA SER A 139 -4.70 -6.94 16.01
C SER A 139 -4.46 -5.72 16.91
N PRO A 140 -5.33 -5.50 17.93
CA PRO A 140 -5.11 -4.46 18.94
C PRO A 140 -3.72 -4.50 19.55
N ARG A 141 -3.25 -5.71 19.91
CA ARG A 141 -1.92 -5.94 20.49
C ARG A 141 -0.79 -5.60 19.52
N GLY A 142 -0.91 -6.03 18.26
CA GLY A 142 0.09 -5.73 17.23
C GLY A 142 0.20 -4.24 16.95
N ARG A 143 -0.92 -3.54 16.83
CA ARG A 143 -0.98 -2.08 16.66
C ARG A 143 -0.35 -1.34 17.83
N MET A 144 -0.63 -1.77 19.06
CA MET A 144 0.03 -1.22 20.24
C MET A 144 1.55 -1.40 20.16
N MET A 145 2.03 -2.61 19.83
CA MET A 145 3.47 -2.88 19.73
C MET A 145 4.14 -2.05 18.63
N GLN A 146 3.48 -1.87 17.48
CA GLN A 146 3.97 -1.00 16.41
C GLN A 146 4.08 0.46 16.89
N THR A 147 3.04 0.95 17.58
CA THR A 147 3.02 2.33 18.12
C THR A 147 4.14 2.55 19.13
N LEU A 148 4.42 1.57 19.99
CA LEU A 148 5.47 1.62 20.99
C LEU A 148 6.86 1.21 20.47
N SER A 149 7.00 0.90 19.20
CA SER A 149 8.24 0.42 18.61
C SER A 149 9.38 1.43 18.71
N LEU A 150 10.61 0.93 18.69
CA LEU A 150 11.82 1.76 18.74
C LEU A 150 11.93 2.73 17.56
N SER A 151 11.43 2.34 16.39
CA SER A 151 11.40 3.19 15.20
C SER A 151 10.55 4.45 15.39
N ARG A 152 9.47 4.38 16.18
CA ARG A 152 8.59 5.51 16.50
C ARG A 152 8.98 6.28 17.76
N ARG A 153 10.08 5.92 18.41
CA ARG A 153 10.49 6.53 19.68
C ARG A 153 10.65 8.06 19.62
N LYS A 154 11.15 8.59 18.50
CA LYS A 154 11.30 10.05 18.30
C LYS A 154 9.94 10.74 18.21
N GLU A 155 9.02 10.18 17.42
CA GLU A 155 7.65 10.69 17.26
C GLU A 155 6.88 10.63 18.58
N ASN A 156 6.94 9.50 19.27
CA ASN A 156 6.29 9.31 20.56
C ASN A 156 6.78 10.33 21.60
N ARG A 157 8.09 10.59 21.67
CA ARG A 157 8.65 11.63 22.54
C ARG A 157 8.16 13.02 22.17
N LYS A 158 8.02 13.32 20.88
CA LYS A 158 7.46 14.60 20.38
C LYS A 158 6.02 14.76 20.83
N ILE A 159 5.17 13.75 20.65
CA ILE A 159 3.77 13.76 21.09
C ILE A 159 3.68 13.99 22.61
N ILE A 160 4.48 13.28 23.41
CA ILE A 160 4.50 13.44 24.88
C ILE A 160 4.89 14.86 25.27
N ARG A 161 5.88 15.45 24.60
CA ARG A 161 6.36 16.81 24.88
C ARG A 161 5.32 17.87 24.51
N GLU A 162 4.66 17.74 23.38
CA GLU A 162 3.73 18.74 22.86
C GLU A 162 2.33 18.62 23.45
N LYS A 163 1.86 17.39 23.67
CA LYS A 163 0.46 17.10 24.06
C LYS A 163 0.32 16.49 25.46
N GLY A 164 1.42 16.10 26.08
CA GLY A 164 1.47 15.49 27.40
C GLY A 164 1.27 13.98 27.41
N PHE A 165 1.67 13.36 28.53
CA PHE A 165 1.65 11.90 28.70
C PHE A 165 0.23 11.31 28.70
N SER A 166 -0.73 12.00 29.32
CA SER A 166 -2.14 11.55 29.34
C SER A 166 -2.75 11.46 27.93
N TYR A 167 -2.40 12.40 27.04
CA TYR A 167 -2.80 12.34 25.64
C TYR A 167 -2.15 11.15 24.94
N PHE A 168 -0.87 10.92 25.19
CA PHE A 168 -0.15 9.79 24.59
C PHE A 168 -0.76 8.43 24.99
N VAL A 169 -1.15 8.25 26.25
CA VAL A 169 -1.83 7.03 26.71
C VAL A 169 -3.16 6.83 25.95
N LYS A 170 -3.98 7.87 25.84
CA LYS A 170 -5.22 7.82 25.07
C LYS A 170 -4.95 7.52 23.57
N PHE A 171 -3.92 8.13 23.01
CA PHE A 171 -3.51 7.87 21.62
C PHE A 171 -3.16 6.40 21.42
N VAL A 172 -2.38 5.77 22.31
CA VAL A 172 -2.04 4.34 22.26
C VAL A 172 -3.29 3.47 22.41
N GLN A 173 -4.16 3.77 23.37
CA GLN A 173 -5.42 3.04 23.57
C GLN A 173 -6.30 3.08 22.33
N ASN A 174 -6.46 4.25 21.74
CA ASN A 174 -7.26 4.41 20.54
C ASN A 174 -6.68 3.66 19.33
N GLN A 175 -5.35 3.52 19.22
CA GLN A 175 -4.74 2.65 18.19
C GLN A 175 -5.10 1.17 18.38
N MET A 176 -5.49 0.74 19.57
CA MET A 176 -5.94 -0.62 19.81
C MET A 176 -7.39 -0.85 19.35
N ASP A 177 -8.23 0.18 19.45
CA ASP A 177 -9.67 0.08 19.24
C ASP A 177 -10.10 0.38 17.79
N VAL A 178 -9.22 0.94 16.97
CA VAL A 178 -9.58 1.44 15.63
C VAL A 178 -9.63 0.29 14.60
N GLU A 179 -10.79 0.01 14.05
CA GLU A 179 -10.91 -0.36 12.65
C GLU A 179 -10.48 0.86 11.83
N GLN A 180 -9.53 0.68 10.92
CA GLN A 180 -8.66 1.73 10.34
C GLN A 180 -9.35 2.92 9.63
N ASP A 181 -10.67 2.96 9.51
CA ASP A 181 -11.43 3.96 8.74
C ASP A 181 -12.63 4.58 9.50
N ASP A 182 -12.65 4.49 10.83
CA ASP A 182 -13.78 5.03 11.57
C ASP A 182 -13.62 6.52 11.89
N TYR A 183 -14.31 7.37 11.10
CA TYR A 183 -14.43 8.80 11.32
C TYR A 183 -14.94 9.13 12.74
N GLU A 184 -15.85 8.34 13.29
CA GLU A 184 -16.35 8.56 14.65
C GLU A 184 -15.25 8.42 15.71
N THR A 185 -14.37 7.44 15.54
CA THR A 185 -13.24 7.26 16.44
C THR A 185 -12.24 8.41 16.31
N TRP A 186 -11.94 8.85 15.07
CA TRP A 186 -11.13 10.04 14.82
C TRP A 186 -11.75 11.28 15.47
N LEU A 187 -13.06 11.48 15.30
CA LEU A 187 -13.79 12.60 15.86
C LEU A 187 -13.73 12.61 17.41
N LYS A 188 -13.99 11.47 18.06
CA LYS A 188 -13.88 11.32 19.52
C LYS A 188 -12.47 11.65 20.03
N MET A 189 -11.41 11.33 19.25
CA MET A 189 -10.03 11.64 19.61
C MET A 189 -9.71 13.14 19.53
N HIS A 190 -10.28 13.82 18.53
CA HIS A 190 -9.92 15.20 18.20
C HIS A 190 -10.93 16.21 18.74
N GLN A 191 -12.12 15.77 19.11
CA GLN A 191 -13.11 16.62 19.74
C GLN A 191 -12.65 17.06 21.13
N PRO A 192 -12.57 18.37 21.41
CA PRO A 192 -12.22 18.86 22.73
C PRO A 192 -13.32 18.49 23.72
N ASN A 193 -12.94 17.98 24.88
CA ASN A 193 -13.89 17.71 25.96
C ASN A 193 -14.45 19.01 26.56
N ALA A 194 -15.52 18.91 27.33
CA ALA A 194 -16.18 20.09 27.94
C ALA A 194 -15.23 20.97 28.78
N LYS A 195 -14.24 20.36 29.43
CA LYS A 195 -13.21 21.09 30.23
C LYS A 195 -12.25 21.85 29.33
N GLU A 196 -11.83 21.25 28.24
CA GLU A 196 -10.98 21.90 27.24
C GLU A 196 -11.71 23.05 26.52
N LEU A 197 -12.96 22.82 26.13
CA LEU A 197 -13.83 23.89 25.56
C LEU A 197 -13.98 25.06 26.55
N LYS A 198 -14.22 24.78 27.84
CA LYS A 198 -14.30 25.81 28.86
C LYS A 198 -13.00 26.58 29.05
N LYS A 199 -11.85 25.89 28.91
CA LYS A 199 -10.52 26.52 28.95
C LYS A 199 -10.30 27.39 27.71
N GLN A 200 -10.61 26.89 26.53
CA GLN A 200 -10.50 27.64 25.26
C GLN A 200 -11.35 28.90 25.29
N ARG A 201 -12.62 28.83 25.73
CA ARG A 201 -13.51 30.00 25.84
C ARG A 201 -13.04 31.07 26.82
N LYS A 202 -12.21 30.69 27.83
CA LYS A 202 -11.63 31.61 28.81
C LYS A 202 -10.28 32.16 28.39
N THR A 203 -9.67 31.61 27.34
CA THR A 203 -8.37 32.06 26.87
C THR A 203 -8.53 33.39 26.14
N LYS A 204 -7.90 34.44 26.64
CA LYS A 204 -7.79 35.72 25.94
C LYS A 204 -6.56 35.69 25.08
N PHE A 205 -6.73 35.97 23.80
CA PHE A 205 -5.62 36.09 22.86
C PHE A 205 -5.13 37.54 22.83
N VAL A 206 -3.83 37.73 22.69
CA VAL A 206 -3.23 39.06 22.53
C VAL A 206 -3.62 39.67 21.19
N TYR A 207 -3.92 38.82 20.21
CA TYR A 207 -4.37 39.19 18.88
C TYR A 207 -5.59 38.31 18.50
N GLU A 208 -6.69 38.94 18.13
CA GLU A 208 -7.92 38.28 17.69
C GLU A 208 -8.09 38.49 16.17
N PRO A 209 -7.56 37.56 15.34
CA PRO A 209 -7.69 37.68 13.90
C PRO A 209 -9.15 37.48 13.48
N LYS A 210 -9.61 38.26 12.51
CA LYS A 210 -10.87 37.97 11.83
C LYS A 210 -10.66 36.77 10.91
N ILE A 211 -11.38 35.69 11.15
CA ILE A 211 -11.34 34.48 10.33
C ILE A 211 -12.61 34.45 9.49
N SER A 212 -12.45 34.42 8.16
CA SER A 212 -13.55 34.18 7.23
C SER A 212 -13.54 32.73 6.79
N ILE A 213 -14.66 32.03 6.99
CA ILE A 213 -14.84 30.67 6.51
C ILE A 213 -15.57 30.76 5.18
N VAL A 214 -14.91 30.34 4.09
CA VAL A 214 -15.50 30.26 2.76
C VAL A 214 -15.88 28.82 2.47
N ILE A 215 -17.18 28.56 2.34
CA ILE A 215 -17.70 27.24 2.01
C ILE A 215 -18.12 27.23 0.54
N PRO A 216 -17.39 26.53 -0.34
CA PRO A 216 -17.80 26.40 -1.74
C PRO A 216 -19.02 25.50 -1.82
N LEU A 217 -20.14 26.04 -2.28
CA LEU A 217 -21.38 25.31 -2.50
C LEU A 217 -21.51 25.02 -3.99
N PHE A 218 -21.48 23.75 -4.37
CA PHE A 218 -21.77 23.32 -5.72
C PHE A 218 -22.90 22.29 -5.70
N ASN A 219 -24.07 22.68 -6.18
CA ASN A 219 -25.28 21.83 -6.25
C ASN A 219 -25.62 21.11 -4.92
N THR A 220 -25.38 21.78 -3.81
CA THR A 220 -25.59 21.22 -2.46
C THR A 220 -27.07 21.33 -2.10
N PRO A 221 -27.75 20.22 -1.76
CA PRO A 221 -29.13 20.26 -1.33
C PRO A 221 -29.30 21.16 -0.08
N ILE A 222 -30.36 21.98 -0.06
CA ILE A 222 -30.64 22.97 1.00
C ILE A 222 -30.62 22.35 2.41
N ARG A 223 -31.10 21.11 2.55
CA ARG A 223 -31.13 20.39 3.82
C ARG A 223 -29.77 20.27 4.53
N TYR A 224 -28.67 20.32 3.78
CA TYR A 224 -27.32 20.29 4.37
C TYR A 224 -26.80 21.69 4.73
N LEU A 225 -27.47 22.74 4.28
CA LEU A 225 -27.11 24.12 4.61
C LEU A 225 -27.77 24.58 5.92
N ASP A 226 -28.87 23.93 6.30
CA ASP A 226 -29.59 24.25 7.54
C ASP A 226 -28.84 23.73 8.79
N GLU A 227 -27.85 22.87 8.62
CA GLU A 227 -27.00 22.32 9.68
C GLU A 227 -25.65 23.05 9.85
N LEU A 228 -25.40 24.08 9.01
CA LEU A 228 -24.17 24.90 9.05
C LEU A 228 -24.34 26.13 9.92
#